data_af33af92f45faccb7170017b4fd9484c
#
_entry.id   af33af92f45faccb7170017b4fd9484c
#
_cell.length_a   1.000
_cell.length_b   1.000
_cell.length_c   1.000
_cell.angle_alpha   90.00
_cell.angle_beta   90.00
_cell.angle_gamma   90.00
#
_symmetry.space_group_name_H-M   'P 1'
#
loop_
_entity.id
_entity.type
_entity.pdbx_description
1 polymer ?
#
loop_
_entity_poly.entity_id
_entity_poly.type
_entity_poly.pdbx_seq_one_letter_code
_entity_poly.pdbx_strand_id
1 'polypeptide(L)'
;QRFLSIALGSYFGLGPLHVINGDAKAVVKKVGALSRKSMITDFEAKEGFNVIIMSPVAAGVGLTVVGANNVIHFERHWNPAKEAQATDRVFRIGQKKDVNIYVPILHHPSFESFDVNLHRLLSQKSMLKDAVVTPGEVMPNPTGSDKHSLGADSIITFEDMPRLSWKQFEALTLELLAREYQADSAWLTKDGSDFGADGVLTFAGEAILIQAKHKQGAYKGHNAVQEISNANAIYGQHLGREITKQVFITNATQLAKSTREIAGKLNVTIIDGNELSALCERHPITFGQVVTRLSKERYVIQ
;
A
#
# COMPACT_ATOMS: atom_id res chain seq x y z
N GLN A 1 -12.52 -22.43 -8.21
CA GLN A 1 -11.51 -23.20 -8.97
C GLN A 1 -12.11 -24.44 -9.60
N ARG A 2 -12.86 -25.29 -8.86
CA ARG A 2 -13.50 -26.48 -9.40
C ARG A 2 -14.49 -26.18 -10.54
N PHE A 3 -15.35 -25.18 -10.37
CA PHE A 3 -16.26 -24.71 -11.43
C PHE A 3 -15.48 -24.24 -12.68
N LEU A 4 -14.45 -23.42 -12.48
CA LEU A 4 -13.60 -22.92 -13.56
C LEU A 4 -12.88 -24.05 -14.31
N SER A 5 -12.40 -25.08 -13.59
CA SER A 5 -11.78 -26.27 -14.19
C SER A 5 -12.75 -27.02 -15.11
N ILE A 6 -13.98 -27.20 -14.68
CA ILE A 6 -15.02 -27.88 -15.48
C ILE A 6 -15.40 -27.02 -16.70
N ALA A 7 -15.65 -25.73 -16.50
CA ALA A 7 -16.05 -24.82 -17.56
C ALA A 7 -14.99 -24.70 -18.66
N LEU A 8 -13.73 -24.46 -18.30
CA LEU A 8 -12.63 -24.35 -19.25
C LEU A 8 -12.31 -25.71 -19.92
N GLY A 9 -12.31 -26.80 -19.15
CA GLY A 9 -12.09 -28.13 -19.69
C GLY A 9 -13.14 -28.50 -20.74
N SER A 10 -14.42 -28.21 -20.48
CA SER A 10 -15.52 -28.43 -21.41
C SER A 10 -15.44 -27.51 -22.63
N TYR A 11 -15.22 -26.20 -22.40
CA TYR A 11 -15.21 -25.20 -23.47
C TYR A 11 -14.09 -25.43 -24.50
N PHE A 12 -12.91 -25.80 -24.04
CA PHE A 12 -11.74 -26.00 -24.90
C PHE A 12 -11.49 -27.50 -25.26
N GLY A 13 -12.34 -28.39 -24.82
CA GLY A 13 -12.17 -29.85 -25.08
C GLY A 13 -10.91 -30.45 -24.45
N LEU A 14 -10.40 -29.87 -23.34
CA LEU A 14 -9.13 -30.28 -22.72
C LEU A 14 -9.27 -31.47 -21.74
N GLY A 15 -10.51 -31.89 -21.44
CA GLY A 15 -10.77 -32.85 -20.36
C GLY A 15 -10.56 -32.27 -18.97
N PRO A 16 -10.38 -33.11 -17.94
CA PRO A 16 -10.17 -32.63 -16.58
C PRO A 16 -8.87 -31.82 -16.45
N LEU A 17 -8.96 -30.57 -15.99
CA LEU A 17 -7.79 -29.70 -15.75
C LEU A 17 -7.21 -29.95 -14.36
N HIS A 18 -5.90 -29.87 -14.25
CA HIS A 18 -5.23 -29.91 -12.96
C HIS A 18 -5.50 -28.63 -12.16
N VAL A 19 -5.83 -28.79 -10.87
CA VAL A 19 -6.07 -27.70 -9.92
C VAL A 19 -5.10 -27.84 -8.75
N ILE A 20 -4.18 -26.92 -8.62
CA ILE A 20 -3.21 -26.85 -7.50
C ILE A 20 -3.67 -25.78 -6.50
N ASN A 21 -4.18 -26.23 -5.37
CA ASN A 21 -4.66 -25.38 -4.27
C ASN A 21 -4.10 -25.87 -2.92
N GLY A 22 -4.64 -25.34 -1.82
CA GLY A 22 -4.26 -25.75 -0.46
C GLY A 22 -4.50 -27.24 -0.17
N ASP A 23 -5.49 -27.85 -0.83
CA ASP A 23 -5.86 -29.27 -0.65
C ASP A 23 -4.91 -30.22 -1.40
N ALA A 24 -4.26 -29.73 -2.46
CA ALA A 24 -3.28 -30.51 -3.22
C ALA A 24 -2.01 -30.71 -2.40
N LYS A 25 -1.69 -31.95 -2.03
CA LYS A 25 -0.53 -32.29 -1.19
C LYS A 25 0.79 -32.19 -1.97
N ALA A 26 1.84 -31.73 -1.31
CA ALA A 26 3.19 -31.69 -1.86
C ALA A 26 3.74 -33.11 -2.11
N VAL A 27 3.44 -34.03 -1.18
CA VAL A 27 3.81 -35.47 -1.26
C VAL A 27 2.57 -36.29 -0.95
N VAL A 28 2.30 -37.30 -1.78
CA VAL A 28 1.13 -38.15 -1.65
C VAL A 28 1.50 -39.50 -1.06
N LYS A 29 0.83 -39.87 0.03
CA LYS A 29 0.96 -41.21 0.67
C LYS A 29 -0.09 -42.20 0.22
N LYS A 30 -1.05 -41.82 -0.65
CA LYS A 30 -2.10 -42.71 -1.16
C LYS A 30 -1.85 -43.10 -2.61
N VAL A 31 -2.00 -44.33 -2.93
CA VAL A 31 -1.96 -44.85 -4.32
C VAL A 31 -3.07 -44.17 -5.14
N GLY A 32 -2.70 -43.60 -6.29
CA GLY A 32 -3.65 -42.96 -7.22
C GLY A 32 -3.88 -41.43 -7.02
N ALA A 33 -3.34 -40.79 -6.00
CA ALA A 33 -3.43 -39.33 -5.87
C ALA A 33 -2.20 -38.64 -6.50
N LEU A 34 -2.43 -37.55 -7.26
CA LEU A 34 -1.37 -36.81 -7.92
C LEU A 34 -0.73 -35.82 -6.98
N SER A 35 0.60 -35.75 -6.94
CA SER A 35 1.35 -34.71 -6.25
C SER A 35 1.32 -33.42 -7.07
N ARG A 36 1.57 -32.26 -6.43
CA ARG A 36 1.68 -30.95 -7.14
C ARG A 36 2.73 -31.01 -8.26
N LYS A 37 3.84 -31.71 -8.02
CA LYS A 37 4.92 -31.85 -8.99
C LYS A 37 4.47 -32.68 -10.18
N SER A 38 3.78 -33.84 -9.98
CA SER A 38 3.29 -34.66 -11.08
C SER A 38 2.22 -33.94 -11.91
N MET A 39 1.35 -33.13 -11.28
CA MET A 39 0.36 -32.32 -12.03
C MET A 39 1.04 -31.30 -12.97
N ILE A 40 2.15 -30.70 -12.53
CA ILE A 40 2.92 -29.79 -13.38
C ILE A 40 3.62 -30.56 -14.50
N THR A 41 4.26 -31.68 -14.20
CA THR A 41 4.90 -32.53 -15.21
C THR A 41 3.91 -32.97 -16.26
N ASP A 42 2.71 -33.44 -15.87
CA ASP A 42 1.64 -33.82 -16.79
C ASP A 42 1.15 -32.63 -17.64
N PHE A 43 1.05 -31.43 -17.04
CA PHE A 43 0.70 -30.22 -17.78
C PHE A 43 1.77 -29.88 -18.82
N GLU A 44 3.04 -29.92 -18.45
CA GLU A 44 4.17 -29.58 -19.33
C GLU A 44 4.43 -30.63 -20.43
N ALA A 45 4.06 -31.86 -20.19
CA ALA A 45 4.19 -32.97 -21.18
C ALA A 45 3.14 -32.92 -22.30
N LYS A 46 2.04 -32.19 -22.11
CA LYS A 46 0.99 -32.07 -23.12
C LYS A 46 1.38 -31.10 -24.21
N GLU A 47 1.35 -31.53 -25.44
CA GLU A 47 1.56 -30.68 -26.61
C GLU A 47 0.34 -29.80 -26.89
N GLY A 48 0.59 -28.60 -27.44
CA GLY A 48 -0.45 -27.66 -27.86
C GLY A 48 -1.00 -26.80 -26.72
N PHE A 49 -2.24 -26.32 -26.90
CA PHE A 49 -2.90 -25.46 -25.92
C PHE A 49 -3.36 -26.30 -24.72
N ASN A 50 -2.97 -25.86 -23.54
CA ASN A 50 -3.35 -26.49 -22.28
C ASN A 50 -3.50 -25.46 -21.15
N VAL A 51 -4.22 -25.80 -20.09
CA VAL A 51 -4.49 -24.93 -18.94
C VAL A 51 -4.23 -25.67 -17.63
N ILE A 52 -3.58 -25.00 -16.69
CA ILE A 52 -3.45 -25.42 -15.29
C ILE A 52 -3.99 -24.32 -14.38
N ILE A 53 -4.75 -24.65 -13.36
CA ILE A 53 -5.33 -23.71 -12.41
C ILE A 53 -4.55 -23.80 -11.12
N MET A 54 -4.06 -22.65 -10.63
CA MET A 54 -3.24 -22.58 -9.41
C MET A 54 -3.76 -21.52 -8.46
N SER A 55 -3.83 -21.82 -7.17
CA SER A 55 -4.02 -20.82 -6.15
C SER A 55 -2.72 -20.03 -5.94
N PRO A 56 -2.75 -18.69 -5.81
CA PRO A 56 -1.54 -17.88 -5.56
C PRO A 56 -0.76 -18.35 -4.32
N VAL A 57 -1.46 -18.75 -3.28
CA VAL A 57 -0.83 -19.24 -2.03
C VAL A 57 -0.17 -20.61 -2.25
N ALA A 58 -0.80 -21.53 -2.98
CA ALA A 58 -0.22 -22.84 -3.29
C ALA A 58 0.94 -22.72 -4.28
N ALA A 59 0.88 -21.80 -5.23
CA ALA A 59 1.96 -21.47 -6.14
C ALA A 59 3.19 -20.88 -5.41
N GLY A 60 3.02 -20.27 -4.23
CA GLY A 60 4.09 -19.69 -3.42
C GLY A 60 5.15 -20.68 -2.93
N VAL A 61 4.92 -21.99 -2.96
CA VAL A 61 5.80 -23.03 -2.37
C VAL A 61 6.64 -23.70 -3.44
N GLY A 62 7.76 -23.09 -3.85
CA GLY A 62 8.87 -23.76 -4.57
C GLY A 62 8.57 -24.41 -5.92
N LEU A 63 7.36 -24.26 -6.47
CA LEU A 63 6.97 -24.85 -7.76
C LEU A 63 7.56 -24.06 -8.93
N THR A 64 7.82 -24.74 -10.04
CA THR A 64 8.30 -24.14 -11.31
C THR A 64 7.40 -24.63 -12.43
N VAL A 65 6.93 -23.74 -13.31
CA VAL A 65 5.97 -24.02 -14.38
C VAL A 65 6.45 -23.34 -15.66
N VAL A 66 7.62 -23.72 -16.15
CA VAL A 66 8.25 -23.10 -17.33
C VAL A 66 7.62 -23.55 -18.66
N GLY A 67 6.75 -24.56 -18.65
CA GLY A 67 5.97 -24.94 -19.82
C GLY A 67 4.85 -23.95 -20.16
N ALA A 68 4.38 -23.15 -19.20
CA ALA A 68 3.41 -22.09 -19.43
C ALA A 68 4.10 -20.80 -19.90
N ASN A 69 3.46 -20.07 -20.81
CA ASN A 69 3.91 -18.75 -21.26
C ASN A 69 2.82 -17.68 -21.21
N ASN A 70 1.65 -18.00 -20.68
CA ASN A 70 0.58 -17.05 -20.40
C ASN A 70 0.13 -17.24 -18.96
N VAL A 71 0.04 -16.14 -18.21
CA VAL A 71 -0.43 -16.10 -16.82
C VAL A 71 -1.66 -15.21 -16.75
N ILE A 72 -2.75 -15.75 -16.21
CA ILE A 72 -3.98 -15.00 -16.00
C ILE A 72 -4.22 -14.89 -14.49
N HIS A 73 -4.07 -13.70 -13.93
CA HIS A 73 -4.46 -13.41 -12.54
C HIS A 73 -5.96 -13.17 -12.48
N PHE A 74 -6.75 -14.27 -12.48
CA PHE A 74 -8.20 -14.22 -12.47
C PHE A 74 -8.77 -13.58 -11.20
N GLU A 75 -8.11 -13.81 -10.06
CA GLU A 75 -8.33 -13.11 -8.79
C GLU A 75 -7.08 -12.32 -8.43
N ARG A 76 -7.21 -11.02 -8.16
CA ARG A 76 -6.12 -10.19 -7.68
C ARG A 76 -5.80 -10.50 -6.22
N HIS A 77 -4.53 -10.54 -5.88
CA HIS A 77 -4.10 -10.71 -4.49
C HIS A 77 -3.82 -9.33 -3.87
N TRP A 78 -4.30 -9.10 -2.65
CA TRP A 78 -4.11 -7.86 -1.87
C TRP A 78 -2.66 -7.42 -1.73
N ASN A 79 -1.74 -8.36 -1.69
CA ASN A 79 -0.31 -8.12 -1.63
C ASN A 79 0.30 -8.33 -3.02
N PRO A 80 0.78 -7.26 -3.70
CA PRO A 80 1.37 -7.35 -5.03
C PRO A 80 2.60 -8.27 -5.08
N ALA A 81 3.35 -8.41 -3.98
CA ALA A 81 4.46 -9.35 -3.90
C ALA A 81 4.03 -10.82 -4.04
N LYS A 82 2.80 -11.16 -3.63
CA LYS A 82 2.24 -12.51 -3.83
C LYS A 82 1.84 -12.76 -5.28
N GLU A 83 1.32 -11.76 -5.99
CA GLU A 83 1.06 -11.86 -7.43
C GLU A 83 2.37 -11.99 -8.20
N ALA A 84 3.35 -11.14 -7.93
CA ALA A 84 4.68 -11.21 -8.51
C ALA A 84 5.31 -12.60 -8.26
N GLN A 85 5.26 -13.10 -7.03
CA GLN A 85 5.75 -14.43 -6.69
C GLN A 85 5.04 -15.55 -7.46
N ALA A 86 3.74 -15.42 -7.73
CA ALA A 86 3.02 -16.38 -8.55
C ALA A 86 3.46 -16.32 -10.02
N THR A 87 3.66 -15.12 -10.56
CA THR A 87 4.19 -14.90 -11.92
C THR A 87 5.60 -15.46 -12.07
N ASP A 88 6.48 -15.29 -11.08
CA ASP A 88 7.86 -15.79 -11.06
C ASP A 88 7.97 -17.33 -11.08
N ARG A 89 6.86 -18.05 -10.96
CA ARG A 89 6.81 -19.51 -11.17
C ARG A 89 6.87 -19.87 -12.65
N VAL A 90 6.40 -18.99 -13.51
CA VAL A 90 6.39 -19.11 -14.97
C VAL A 90 7.56 -18.35 -15.57
N PHE A 91 7.78 -17.09 -15.14
CA PHE A 91 8.94 -16.28 -15.53
C PHE A 91 10.16 -16.66 -14.71
N ARG A 92 10.85 -17.72 -15.10
CA ARG A 92 11.97 -18.30 -14.35
C ARG A 92 13.05 -18.85 -15.26
N ILE A 93 14.25 -19.08 -14.71
CA ILE A 93 15.35 -19.77 -15.43
C ILE A 93 14.83 -21.09 -16.01
N GLY A 94 14.96 -21.25 -17.31
CA GLY A 94 14.43 -22.38 -18.10
C GLY A 94 13.22 -22.03 -18.97
N GLN A 95 12.61 -20.86 -18.79
CA GLN A 95 11.59 -20.33 -19.70
C GLN A 95 12.24 -19.91 -21.04
N LYS A 96 11.68 -20.43 -22.15
CA LYS A 96 12.20 -20.20 -23.52
C LYS A 96 11.30 -19.28 -24.34
N LYS A 97 10.13 -18.91 -23.83
CA LYS A 97 9.13 -18.08 -24.51
C LYS A 97 8.87 -16.80 -23.72
N ASP A 98 8.42 -15.78 -24.42
CA ASP A 98 7.92 -14.56 -23.76
C ASP A 98 6.72 -14.90 -22.88
N VAL A 99 6.69 -14.36 -21.68
CA VAL A 99 5.60 -14.56 -20.72
C VAL A 99 4.64 -13.40 -20.76
N ASN A 100 3.41 -13.66 -21.16
CA ASN A 100 2.33 -12.68 -21.16
C ASN A 100 1.54 -12.77 -19.85
N ILE A 101 1.26 -11.62 -19.23
CA ILE A 101 0.52 -11.52 -17.98
C ILE A 101 -0.79 -10.79 -18.25
N TYR A 102 -1.89 -11.43 -17.93
CA TYR A 102 -3.24 -10.90 -18.10
C TYR A 102 -3.89 -10.69 -16.74
N VAL A 103 -4.49 -9.51 -16.59
CA VAL A 103 -5.22 -9.13 -15.36
C VAL A 103 -6.61 -8.67 -15.77
N PRO A 104 -7.62 -9.54 -15.76
CA PRO A 104 -8.99 -9.15 -16.01
C PRO A 104 -9.48 -8.16 -14.95
N ILE A 105 -10.13 -7.08 -15.38
CA ILE A 105 -10.70 -6.05 -14.52
C ILE A 105 -12.16 -5.86 -14.90
N LEU A 106 -13.06 -6.09 -13.94
CA LEU A 106 -14.48 -5.88 -14.14
C LEU A 106 -14.80 -4.38 -14.09
N HIS A 107 -15.32 -3.83 -15.20
CA HIS A 107 -15.83 -2.48 -15.28
C HIS A 107 -17.34 -2.43 -15.15
N HIS A 108 -17.86 -1.46 -14.39
CA HIS A 108 -19.28 -1.16 -14.37
C HIS A 108 -19.52 0.25 -14.95
N PRO A 109 -20.57 0.46 -15.79
CA PRO A 109 -20.77 1.74 -16.47
C PRO A 109 -21.15 2.91 -15.54
N SER A 110 -21.70 2.62 -14.35
CA SER A 110 -22.24 3.63 -13.45
C SER A 110 -21.47 3.83 -12.14
N PHE A 111 -20.51 2.97 -11.81
CA PHE A 111 -19.69 3.10 -10.62
C PHE A 111 -18.33 2.42 -10.77
N GLU A 112 -17.35 2.85 -9.99
CA GLU A 112 -16.06 2.16 -9.93
C GLU A 112 -16.21 0.82 -9.22
N SER A 113 -15.91 -0.26 -9.94
CA SER A 113 -15.94 -1.60 -9.38
C SER A 113 -14.82 -1.81 -8.35
N PHE A 114 -14.98 -2.84 -7.52
CA PHE A 114 -13.94 -3.31 -6.63
C PHE A 114 -12.61 -3.59 -7.37
N ASP A 115 -12.68 -4.22 -8.54
CA ASP A 115 -11.50 -4.57 -9.34
C ASP A 115 -10.74 -3.33 -9.82
N VAL A 116 -11.45 -2.28 -10.25
CA VAL A 116 -10.83 -1.01 -10.65
C VAL A 116 -10.10 -0.37 -9.48
N ASN A 117 -10.74 -0.31 -8.32
CA ASN A 117 -10.14 0.26 -7.11
C ASN A 117 -8.94 -0.56 -6.63
N LEU A 118 -9.07 -1.88 -6.62
CA LEU A 118 -7.97 -2.77 -6.26
C LEU A 118 -6.81 -2.66 -7.26
N HIS A 119 -7.09 -2.60 -8.57
CA HIS A 119 -6.06 -2.45 -9.59
C HIS A 119 -5.28 -1.13 -9.40
N ARG A 120 -5.99 -0.01 -9.19
CA ARG A 120 -5.37 1.30 -8.90
C ARG A 120 -4.46 1.23 -7.68
N LEU A 121 -4.96 0.64 -6.61
CA LEU A 121 -4.23 0.49 -5.35
C LEU A 121 -2.98 -0.38 -5.51
N LEU A 122 -3.09 -1.53 -6.19
CA LEU A 122 -1.95 -2.43 -6.43
C LEU A 122 -0.91 -1.80 -7.37
N SER A 123 -1.35 -1.03 -8.37
CA SER A 123 -0.45 -0.29 -9.27
C SER A 123 0.33 0.78 -8.50
N GLN A 124 -0.31 1.51 -7.60
CA GLN A 124 0.37 2.46 -6.71
C GLN A 124 1.35 1.75 -5.75
N LYS A 125 1.03 0.55 -5.29
CA LYS A 125 1.88 -0.24 -4.38
C LYS A 125 3.02 -0.97 -5.05
N SER A 126 2.90 -1.38 -6.30
CA SER A 126 4.03 -1.95 -7.04
C SER A 126 5.13 -0.90 -7.28
N MET A 127 4.77 0.39 -7.22
CA MET A 127 5.73 1.51 -7.14
C MET A 127 6.34 1.68 -5.73
N LEU A 128 5.72 1.11 -4.70
CA LEU A 128 6.11 1.23 -3.29
C LEU A 128 6.27 -0.18 -2.70
N LYS A 129 7.44 -0.75 -2.82
CA LYS A 129 7.73 -2.18 -2.52
C LYS A 129 7.36 -2.73 -1.13
N ASP A 130 6.88 -1.94 -0.17
CA ASP A 130 6.76 -2.37 1.24
C ASP A 130 5.45 -2.00 1.99
N ALA A 131 4.37 -1.59 1.32
CA ALA A 131 3.16 -1.21 2.04
C ALA A 131 2.12 -2.35 2.15
N VAL A 132 1.64 -2.62 3.37
CA VAL A 132 0.54 -3.55 3.66
C VAL A 132 -0.82 -2.87 3.45
N VAL A 133 -1.68 -3.46 2.61
CA VAL A 133 -3.06 -2.98 2.40
C VAL A 133 -3.98 -3.57 3.46
N THR A 134 -4.77 -2.73 4.11
CA THR A 134 -5.88 -3.19 4.92
C THR A 134 -7.12 -3.44 4.04
N PRO A 135 -7.89 -4.52 4.27
CA PRO A 135 -9.09 -4.83 3.48
C PRO A 135 -10.12 -3.69 3.43
N GLY A 136 -10.18 -2.86 4.47
CA GLY A 136 -11.10 -1.71 4.54
C GLY A 136 -10.83 -0.61 3.51
N GLU A 137 -9.60 -0.51 2.98
CA GLU A 137 -9.24 0.52 1.98
C GLU A 137 -9.69 0.18 0.55
N VAL A 138 -10.14 -1.06 0.34
CA VAL A 138 -10.47 -1.59 -0.99
C VAL A 138 -11.97 -1.87 -1.14
N MET A 139 -12.76 -1.76 -0.06
CA MET A 139 -14.20 -1.97 -0.10
C MET A 139 -14.87 -0.95 -1.02
N PRO A 140 -15.79 -1.38 -1.91
CA PRO A 140 -16.58 -0.45 -2.70
C PRO A 140 -17.36 0.47 -1.76
N ASN A 141 -17.33 1.76 -2.05
CA ASN A 141 -18.13 2.71 -1.30
C ASN A 141 -19.61 2.45 -1.62
N PRO A 142 -20.45 2.05 -0.65
CA PRO A 142 -21.85 1.68 -0.92
C PRO A 142 -22.76 2.85 -1.28
N THR A 143 -22.25 4.06 -1.24
CA THR A 143 -22.99 5.26 -1.61
C THR A 143 -22.42 5.84 -2.90
N GLY A 144 -23.17 5.75 -3.98
CA GLY A 144 -22.93 6.42 -5.25
C GLY A 144 -23.04 7.95 -5.12
N SER A 145 -22.17 8.55 -4.33
CA SER A 145 -21.89 9.97 -4.42
C SER A 145 -20.68 10.15 -5.29
N ASP A 146 -20.82 10.85 -6.39
CA ASP A 146 -19.76 11.38 -7.21
C ASP A 146 -18.71 12.04 -6.32
N LYS A 147 -17.68 11.28 -5.92
CA LYS A 147 -16.51 11.87 -5.29
C LYS A 147 -15.73 12.53 -6.42
N HIS A 148 -16.03 13.79 -6.69
CA HIS A 148 -15.20 14.66 -7.49
C HIS A 148 -13.76 14.49 -7.02
N SER A 149 -12.87 14.09 -7.92
CA SER A 149 -11.44 14.20 -7.69
C SER A 149 -11.17 15.65 -7.30
N LEU A 150 -10.43 15.88 -6.22
CA LEU A 150 -10.05 17.23 -5.82
C LEU A 150 -9.31 17.88 -6.99
N GLY A 151 -9.86 18.97 -7.53
CA GLY A 151 -9.19 19.76 -8.56
C GLY A 151 -7.92 20.39 -7.98
N ALA A 152 -6.96 20.75 -8.83
CA ALA A 152 -5.70 21.34 -8.38
C ALA A 152 -5.94 22.60 -7.52
N ASP A 153 -6.96 23.40 -7.84
CA ASP A 153 -7.30 24.64 -7.13
C ASP A 153 -8.24 24.44 -5.92
N SER A 154 -8.69 23.19 -5.69
CA SER A 154 -9.56 22.89 -4.55
C SER A 154 -8.81 23.06 -3.25
N ILE A 155 -9.31 23.90 -2.36
CA ILE A 155 -8.81 24.03 -0.99
C ILE A 155 -9.19 22.76 -0.23
N ILE A 156 -8.23 22.13 0.42
CA ILE A 156 -8.44 20.90 1.21
C ILE A 156 -8.97 21.32 2.59
N THR A 157 -10.12 20.75 2.92
CA THR A 157 -10.75 20.87 4.25
C THR A 157 -10.54 19.60 5.07
N PHE A 158 -10.90 19.63 6.36
CA PHE A 158 -10.86 18.42 7.19
C PHE A 158 -11.77 17.30 6.66
N GLU A 159 -12.86 17.65 6.03
CA GLU A 159 -13.84 16.71 5.44
C GLU A 159 -13.26 15.95 4.23
N ASP A 160 -12.23 16.50 3.60
CA ASP A 160 -11.55 15.86 2.48
C ASP A 160 -10.50 14.82 2.91
N MET A 161 -10.14 14.75 4.21
CA MET A 161 -9.14 13.83 4.72
C MET A 161 -9.35 12.37 4.27
N PRO A 162 -10.59 11.81 4.27
CA PRO A 162 -10.83 10.46 3.80
C PRO A 162 -10.50 10.21 2.33
N ARG A 163 -10.38 11.28 1.52
CA ARG A 163 -10.08 11.21 0.08
C ARG A 163 -8.58 11.23 -0.21
N LEU A 164 -7.77 11.66 0.75
CA LEU A 164 -6.33 11.74 0.60
C LEU A 164 -5.70 10.35 0.76
N SER A 165 -4.68 10.08 -0.06
CA SER A 165 -3.77 9.00 0.25
C SER A 165 -2.88 9.36 1.45
N TRP A 166 -2.27 8.38 2.10
CA TRP A 166 -1.37 8.64 3.22
C TRP A 166 -0.21 9.57 2.85
N LYS A 167 0.34 9.47 1.62
CA LYS A 167 1.36 10.39 1.11
C LYS A 167 0.86 11.81 0.93
N GLN A 168 -0.36 11.97 0.44
CA GLN A 168 -0.98 13.30 0.33
C GLN A 168 -1.26 13.89 1.71
N PHE A 169 -1.63 13.05 2.68
CA PHE A 169 -1.81 13.48 4.06
C PHE A 169 -0.48 13.95 4.69
N GLU A 170 0.63 13.22 4.52
CA GLU A 170 1.96 13.65 4.97
C GLU A 170 2.35 14.98 4.32
N ALA A 171 2.15 15.14 3.02
CA ALA A 171 2.47 16.38 2.32
C ALA A 171 1.59 17.55 2.78
N LEU A 172 0.29 17.32 3.00
CA LEU A 172 -0.63 18.33 3.53
C LEU A 172 -0.21 18.77 4.93
N THR A 173 0.04 17.82 5.84
CA THR A 173 0.42 18.13 7.21
C THR A 173 1.75 18.87 7.29
N LEU A 174 2.70 18.53 6.43
CA LEU A 174 3.96 19.25 6.31
C LEU A 174 3.76 20.70 5.86
N GLU A 175 2.92 20.94 4.83
CA GLU A 175 2.60 22.30 4.35
C GLU A 175 1.87 23.13 5.41
N LEU A 176 0.90 22.52 6.11
CA LEU A 176 0.18 23.19 7.20
C LEU A 176 1.14 23.64 8.31
N LEU A 177 1.98 22.73 8.77
CA LEU A 177 2.92 23.01 9.87
C LEU A 177 4.06 23.95 9.43
N ALA A 178 4.49 23.90 8.17
CA ALA A 178 5.45 24.84 7.63
C ALA A 178 4.92 26.28 7.69
N ARG A 179 3.64 26.49 7.42
CA ARG A 179 2.99 27.81 7.54
C ARG A 179 2.73 28.19 8.99
N GLU A 180 2.23 27.28 9.81
CA GLU A 180 1.95 27.53 11.23
C GLU A 180 3.20 27.97 11.99
N TYR A 181 4.32 27.29 11.73
CA TYR A 181 5.59 27.59 12.39
C TYR A 181 6.48 28.56 11.61
N GLN A 182 6.07 29.07 10.44
CA GLN A 182 6.83 29.95 9.55
C GLN A 182 8.23 29.40 9.25
N ALA A 183 8.29 28.14 8.84
CA ALA A 183 9.54 27.44 8.59
C ALA A 183 10.28 28.01 7.37
N ASP A 184 11.62 28.13 7.46
CA ASP A 184 12.49 28.58 6.37
C ASP A 184 12.48 27.53 5.24
N SER A 185 12.45 26.25 5.62
CA SER A 185 12.38 25.13 4.68
C SER A 185 11.62 23.95 5.26
N ALA A 186 11.05 23.15 4.36
CA ALA A 186 10.26 21.96 4.72
C ALA A 186 10.54 20.82 3.74
N TRP A 187 10.78 19.61 4.24
CA TRP A 187 11.03 18.42 3.44
C TRP A 187 10.24 17.22 3.95
N LEU A 188 9.67 16.44 3.03
CA LEU A 188 9.26 15.08 3.30
C LEU A 188 10.50 14.19 3.39
N THR A 189 10.51 13.22 4.25
CA THR A 189 11.57 12.24 4.38
C THR A 189 11.45 11.13 3.34
N LYS A 190 12.53 10.40 3.11
CA LYS A 190 12.53 9.28 2.18
C LYS A 190 11.93 8.04 2.85
N ASP A 191 11.01 7.37 2.16
CA ASP A 191 10.38 6.14 2.63
C ASP A 191 11.40 5.05 2.96
N GLY A 192 11.21 4.37 4.08
CA GLY A 192 12.09 3.28 4.54
C GLY A 192 13.43 3.72 5.13
N SER A 193 13.72 5.03 5.14
CA SER A 193 14.89 5.64 5.77
C SER A 193 14.49 6.90 6.53
N ASP A 194 13.25 6.92 7.03
CA ASP A 194 12.64 8.05 7.75
C ASP A 194 12.95 8.06 9.24
N PHE A 195 13.47 6.94 9.77
CA PHE A 195 13.82 6.75 11.19
C PHE A 195 12.75 7.28 12.16
N GLY A 196 11.48 7.26 11.73
CA GLY A 196 10.33 7.66 12.53
C GLY A 196 9.92 9.14 12.39
N ALA A 197 10.39 9.85 11.36
CA ALA A 197 9.89 11.18 11.01
C ALA A 197 9.47 11.22 9.54
N ASP A 198 8.22 11.59 9.26
CA ASP A 198 7.67 11.71 7.90
C ASP A 198 8.00 13.08 7.29
N GLY A 199 8.36 14.07 8.11
CA GLY A 199 8.72 15.40 7.66
C GLY A 199 9.65 16.14 8.61
N VAL A 200 10.39 17.10 8.03
CA VAL A 200 11.35 17.96 8.73
C VAL A 200 11.08 19.43 8.35
N LEU A 201 10.91 20.28 9.34
CA LEU A 201 10.91 21.73 9.18
C LEU A 201 12.22 22.29 9.74
N THR A 202 12.82 23.26 9.06
CA THR A 202 14.04 23.91 9.55
C THR A 202 13.91 25.42 9.64
N PHE A 203 14.65 25.97 10.62
CA PHE A 203 14.77 27.37 10.96
C PHE A 203 16.24 27.71 11.11
N ALA A 204 16.56 28.97 11.40
CA ALA A 204 17.93 29.41 11.71
C ALA A 204 18.47 28.70 12.96
N GLY A 205 19.17 27.55 12.78
CA GLY A 205 19.79 26.76 13.85
C GLY A 205 18.91 25.71 14.50
N GLU A 206 17.62 25.68 14.22
CA GLU A 206 16.62 24.78 14.83
C GLU A 206 15.89 23.91 13.81
N ALA A 207 15.28 22.83 14.28
CA ALA A 207 14.40 22.00 13.46
C ALA A 207 13.24 21.43 14.27
N ILE A 208 12.16 21.11 13.55
CA ILE A 208 10.98 20.41 14.06
C ILE A 208 10.83 19.13 13.27
N LEU A 209 10.61 18.00 13.96
CA LEU A 209 10.32 16.71 13.35
C LEU A 209 8.82 16.44 13.40
N ILE A 210 8.29 15.84 12.34
CA ILE A 210 6.86 15.54 12.16
C ILE A 210 6.68 14.08 11.89
N GLN A 211 5.75 13.43 12.61
CA GLN A 211 5.23 12.09 12.33
C GLN A 211 3.74 12.20 12.07
N ALA A 212 3.30 11.80 10.89
CA ALA A 212 1.92 11.88 10.46
C ALA A 212 1.25 10.50 10.43
N LYS A 213 0.06 10.37 10.96
CA LYS A 213 -0.73 9.12 10.88
C LYS A 213 -2.13 9.42 10.36
N HIS A 214 -2.35 9.04 9.11
CA HIS A 214 -3.64 9.13 8.46
C HIS A 214 -4.57 8.03 9.01
N LYS A 215 -5.45 8.39 9.94
CA LYS A 215 -6.34 7.45 10.64
C LYS A 215 -7.70 8.06 10.91
N GLN A 216 -8.75 7.52 10.31
CA GLN A 216 -10.13 7.94 10.60
C GLN A 216 -10.61 7.41 11.96
N GLY A 217 -11.42 8.21 12.64
CA GLY A 217 -12.07 7.87 13.89
C GLY A 217 -11.12 7.89 15.10
N ALA A 218 -10.82 6.72 15.67
CA ALA A 218 -10.03 6.62 16.89
C ALA A 218 -8.60 6.08 16.62
N TYR A 219 -7.60 6.73 17.21
CA TYR A 219 -6.23 6.24 17.26
C TYR A 219 -5.92 5.68 18.65
N LYS A 220 -5.64 4.38 18.73
CA LYS A 220 -5.42 3.66 20.00
C LYS A 220 -3.97 3.30 20.26
N GLY A 221 -3.09 3.45 19.27
CA GLY A 221 -1.67 3.14 19.37
C GLY A 221 -0.85 4.27 20.01
N HIS A 222 0.38 3.97 20.39
CA HIS A 222 1.37 4.96 20.86
C HIS A 222 2.69 4.85 20.11
N ASN A 223 2.80 3.93 19.15
CA ASN A 223 4.05 3.67 18.43
C ASN A 223 4.55 4.91 17.69
N ALA A 224 3.66 5.67 17.02
CA ALA A 224 4.05 6.88 16.30
C ALA A 224 4.67 7.95 17.21
N VAL A 225 4.20 8.03 18.46
CA VAL A 225 4.78 8.96 19.46
C VAL A 225 6.18 8.48 19.88
N GLN A 226 6.39 7.19 20.01
CA GLN A 226 7.69 6.62 20.33
C GLN A 226 8.67 6.74 19.14
N GLU A 227 8.18 6.47 17.92
CA GLU A 227 8.95 6.59 16.68
C GLU A 227 9.52 8.01 16.53
N ILE A 228 8.68 9.04 16.64
CA ILE A 228 9.13 10.42 16.50
C ILE A 228 10.06 10.86 17.65
N SER A 229 9.84 10.37 18.86
CA SER A 229 10.74 10.63 20.00
C SER A 229 12.13 10.05 19.76
N ASN A 230 12.21 8.81 19.23
CA ASN A 230 13.48 8.17 18.91
C ASN A 230 14.22 8.86 17.74
N ALA A 231 13.49 9.46 16.80
CA ALA A 231 14.06 10.18 15.66
C ALA A 231 14.95 11.36 16.08
N ASN A 232 14.69 11.97 17.24
CA ASN A 232 15.42 13.13 17.74
C ASN A 232 16.94 12.96 17.73
N ALA A 233 17.45 11.85 18.29
CA ALA A 233 18.89 11.61 18.39
C ALA A 233 19.55 11.48 17.02
N ILE A 234 18.86 10.83 16.07
CA ILE A 234 19.36 10.58 14.72
C ILE A 234 19.37 11.89 13.91
N TYR A 235 18.25 12.60 13.88
CA TYR A 235 18.13 13.83 13.10
C TYR A 235 18.96 14.99 13.67
N GLY A 236 19.11 15.08 15.00
CA GLY A 236 19.94 16.09 15.63
C GLY A 236 21.40 16.02 15.15
N GLN A 237 21.96 14.82 15.03
CA GLN A 237 23.32 14.63 14.53
C GLN A 237 23.44 14.97 13.02
N HIS A 238 22.48 14.52 12.21
CA HIS A 238 22.54 14.69 10.77
C HIS A 238 22.24 16.11 10.28
N LEU A 239 21.28 16.79 10.94
CA LEU A 239 20.92 18.17 10.58
C LEU A 239 21.95 19.20 11.05
N GLY A 240 22.77 18.86 12.05
CA GLY A 240 23.62 19.84 12.74
C GLY A 240 22.81 21.00 13.34
N ARG A 241 21.55 20.73 13.73
CA ARG A 241 20.58 21.68 14.27
C ARG A 241 19.94 21.11 15.52
N GLU A 242 19.52 21.99 16.42
CA GLU A 242 18.77 21.58 17.59
C GLU A 242 17.35 21.19 17.21
N ILE A 243 16.89 20.00 17.65
CA ILE A 243 15.50 19.59 17.49
C ILE A 243 14.70 20.16 18.65
N THR A 244 14.03 21.27 18.39
CA THR A 244 13.29 22.00 19.44
C THR A 244 11.88 21.47 19.66
N LYS A 245 11.32 20.77 18.70
CA LYS A 245 9.98 20.20 18.81
C LYS A 245 9.83 18.90 18.01
N GLN A 246 9.01 18.00 18.55
CA GLN A 246 8.57 16.79 17.88
C GLN A 246 7.04 16.79 17.85
N VAL A 247 6.47 16.60 16.67
CA VAL A 247 5.02 16.71 16.44
C VAL A 247 4.49 15.40 15.92
N PHE A 248 3.55 14.82 16.65
CA PHE A 248 2.70 13.75 16.16
C PHE A 248 1.37 14.34 15.70
N ILE A 249 1.05 14.20 14.42
CA ILE A 249 -0.17 14.73 13.81
C ILE A 249 -1.04 13.63 13.22
N THR A 250 -2.35 13.70 13.44
CA THR A 250 -3.31 12.72 12.92
C THR A 250 -4.67 13.33 12.66
N ASN A 251 -5.42 12.80 11.71
CA ASN A 251 -6.83 13.15 11.49
C ASN A 251 -7.80 12.36 12.39
N ALA A 252 -7.31 11.54 13.31
CA ALA A 252 -8.15 10.89 14.32
C ALA A 252 -8.69 11.91 15.31
N THR A 253 -10.00 11.92 15.53
CA THR A 253 -10.68 12.85 16.48
C THR A 253 -10.67 12.32 17.91
N GLN A 254 -10.37 11.04 18.09
CA GLN A 254 -10.28 10.41 19.41
C GLN A 254 -8.92 9.74 19.57
N LEU A 255 -8.23 10.09 20.65
CA LEU A 255 -6.95 9.49 21.03
C LEU A 255 -7.08 8.75 22.35
N ALA A 256 -6.47 7.57 22.44
CA ALA A 256 -6.43 6.83 23.70
C ALA A 256 -5.70 7.64 24.79
N LYS A 257 -6.14 7.51 26.04
CA LYS A 257 -5.51 8.17 27.19
C LYS A 257 -4.01 7.84 27.29
N SER A 258 -3.66 6.58 27.05
CA SER A 258 -2.26 6.13 27.05
C SER A 258 -1.40 6.83 26.00
N THR A 259 -1.96 7.16 24.81
CA THR A 259 -1.24 7.91 23.76
C THR A 259 -0.86 9.29 24.26
N ARG A 260 -1.81 10.01 24.89
CA ARG A 260 -1.57 11.37 25.46
C ARG A 260 -0.59 11.35 26.62
N GLU A 261 -0.71 10.34 27.52
CA GLU A 261 0.20 10.18 28.65
C GLU A 261 1.66 9.94 28.21
N ILE A 262 1.85 9.07 27.20
CA ILE A 262 3.17 8.78 26.63
C ILE A 262 3.74 10.00 25.93
N ALA A 263 2.93 10.73 25.14
CA ALA A 263 3.36 11.94 24.49
C ALA A 263 3.82 13.02 25.48
N GLY A 264 3.09 13.19 26.59
CA GLY A 264 3.52 14.09 27.68
C GLY A 264 4.84 13.68 28.33
N LYS A 265 5.07 12.39 28.55
CA LYS A 265 6.34 11.86 29.11
C LYS A 265 7.52 12.04 28.16
N LEU A 266 7.28 11.95 26.86
CA LEU A 266 8.31 12.05 25.82
C LEU A 266 8.44 13.46 25.22
N ASN A 267 7.73 14.45 25.77
CA ASN A 267 7.67 15.82 25.28
C ASN A 267 7.32 15.92 23.78
N VAL A 268 6.40 15.09 23.32
CA VAL A 268 5.88 15.10 21.94
C VAL A 268 4.59 15.89 21.90
N THR A 269 4.55 16.91 21.04
CA THR A 269 3.32 17.68 20.78
C THR A 269 2.36 16.83 19.95
N ILE A 270 1.12 16.72 20.38
CA ILE A 270 0.06 16.04 19.63
C ILE A 270 -0.79 17.11 18.91
N ILE A 271 -1.10 16.86 17.65
CA ILE A 271 -2.12 17.56 16.88
C ILE A 271 -3.14 16.52 16.44
N ASP A 272 -4.28 16.50 17.07
CA ASP A 272 -5.37 15.58 16.76
C ASP A 272 -6.30 16.13 15.66
N GLY A 273 -7.35 15.37 15.31
CA GLY A 273 -8.28 15.75 14.23
C GLY A 273 -8.95 17.12 14.46
N ASN A 274 -9.22 17.52 15.70
CA ASN A 274 -9.84 18.82 15.99
C ASN A 274 -8.85 19.96 15.75
N GLU A 275 -7.62 19.80 16.22
CA GLU A 275 -6.56 20.79 16.00
C GLU A 275 -6.15 20.85 14.52
N LEU A 276 -6.13 19.71 13.84
CA LEU A 276 -5.88 19.64 12.39
C LEU A 276 -6.96 20.37 11.59
N SER A 277 -8.26 20.23 11.98
CA SER A 277 -9.34 20.99 11.36
C SER A 277 -9.11 22.51 11.47
N ALA A 278 -8.75 22.96 12.66
CA ALA A 278 -8.43 24.38 12.88
C ALA A 278 -7.20 24.85 12.09
N LEU A 279 -6.20 23.98 11.88
CA LEU A 279 -5.04 24.28 11.03
C LEU A 279 -5.44 24.44 9.56
N CYS A 280 -6.33 23.58 9.04
CA CYS A 280 -6.84 23.69 7.67
C CYS A 280 -7.58 25.02 7.44
N GLU A 281 -8.35 25.48 8.44
CA GLU A 281 -9.06 26.76 8.38
C GLU A 281 -8.11 27.96 8.39
N ARG A 282 -7.08 27.92 9.25
CA ARG A 282 -6.09 29.01 9.36
C ARG A 282 -5.16 29.09 8.15
N HIS A 283 -4.82 27.95 7.58
CA HIS A 283 -3.84 27.84 6.49
C HIS A 283 -4.45 27.11 5.29
N PRO A 284 -5.29 27.77 4.47
CA PRO A 284 -5.86 27.15 3.29
C PRO A 284 -4.76 26.61 2.35
N ILE A 285 -4.79 25.32 2.07
CA ILE A 285 -3.85 24.64 1.16
C ILE A 285 -4.64 24.01 0.02
N THR A 286 -4.22 24.25 -1.22
CA THR A 286 -4.85 23.64 -2.38
C THR A 286 -4.29 22.24 -2.63
N PHE A 287 -5.10 21.38 -3.26
CA PHE A 287 -4.65 20.05 -3.66
C PHE A 287 -3.43 20.09 -4.60
N GLY A 288 -3.35 21.10 -5.48
CA GLY A 288 -2.17 21.33 -6.34
C GLY A 288 -0.89 21.60 -5.54
N GLN A 289 -0.97 22.31 -4.42
CA GLN A 289 0.17 22.55 -3.53
C GLN A 289 0.65 21.25 -2.88
N VAL A 290 -0.27 20.38 -2.47
CA VAL A 290 0.05 19.04 -1.93
C VAL A 290 0.74 18.17 -2.98
N VAL A 291 0.23 18.15 -4.21
CA VAL A 291 0.84 17.41 -5.33
C VAL A 291 2.23 17.96 -5.66
N THR A 292 2.37 19.28 -5.67
CA THR A 292 3.67 19.95 -5.88
C THR A 292 4.66 19.58 -4.77
N ARG A 293 4.23 19.50 -3.51
CA ARG A 293 5.09 19.04 -2.41
C ARG A 293 5.58 17.63 -2.62
N LEU A 294 4.74 16.73 -3.06
CA LEU A 294 5.10 15.33 -3.33
C LEU A 294 6.14 15.17 -4.45
N SER A 295 6.23 16.12 -5.38
CA SER A 295 7.21 16.09 -6.47
C SER A 295 8.56 16.70 -6.11
N LYS A 296 8.69 17.36 -4.96
CA LYS A 296 9.94 17.93 -4.48
C LYS A 296 10.90 16.87 -3.97
N GLU A 297 12.19 17.19 -3.97
CA GLU A 297 13.23 16.36 -3.41
C GLU A 297 12.97 16.05 -1.94
N ARG A 298 13.26 14.81 -1.53
CA ARG A 298 13.05 14.33 -0.17
C ARG A 298 14.32 14.44 0.66
N TYR A 299 14.17 14.69 1.92
CA TYR A 299 15.29 14.67 2.87
C TYR A 299 15.76 13.21 3.03
N VAL A 300 17.07 13.01 2.90
CA VAL A 300 17.72 11.70 3.06
C VAL A 300 18.79 11.83 4.13
N ILE A 301 18.69 11.00 5.16
CA ILE A 301 19.80 10.78 6.10
C ILE A 301 20.84 9.92 5.39
N GLN A 302 22.02 10.45 5.21
CA GLN A 302 23.16 9.75 4.59
C GLN A 302 23.93 8.95 5.63
#